data_5b120bfa6681dde73945ec1bbca06b22
#
_entry.id   5b120bfa6681dde73945ec1bbca06b22
#
_cell.length_a   1.000
_cell.length_b   1.000
_cell.length_c   1.000
_cell.angle_alpha   90.00
_cell.angle_beta   90.00
_cell.angle_gamma   90.00
#
_symmetry.space_group_name_H-M   'P 1'
#
loop_
_entity.id
_entity.type
_entity.pdbx_description
1 polymer ?
#
loop_
_entity_poly.entity_id
_entity_poly.type
_entity_poly.pdbx_seq_one_letter_code
_entity_poly.pdbx_strand_id
1 'polypeptide(L)'
;MIPTYKQLTPFLNLKTVQTDKFKTERFSVCIIIPPEERLMPVSRFVFHVLKRGCKKYPTQRELNVRLDDLYSAAVSTRFWDGIGSCKIGFVAEMLGDEYTDGSVFDGTVELLFDMLWEPLLDEKGYFTSKNVDLARENICDSIRSVINNPRQYALKRFWETMYEGDGCALPRSGTVELIESVSADEL
;
A
#
# COMPACT_ATOMS: atom_id res chain seq x y z
N MET A 1 -18.16 19.79 3.29
CA MET A 1 -17.74 18.55 2.64
C MET A 1 -18.32 17.41 3.45
N ILE A 2 -19.34 16.72 2.95
CA ILE A 2 -20.03 15.63 3.67
C ILE A 2 -19.67 14.33 2.93
N PRO A 3 -19.08 13.34 3.62
CA PRO A 3 -18.80 12.06 3.00
C PRO A 3 -20.09 11.27 2.77
N THR A 4 -20.18 10.59 1.64
CA THR A 4 -21.22 9.62 1.34
C THR A 4 -20.69 8.21 1.58
N TYR A 5 -21.49 7.35 2.21
CA TYR A 5 -21.15 5.96 2.50
C TYR A 5 -22.13 5.04 1.79
N LYS A 6 -21.61 4.02 1.12
CA LYS A 6 -22.39 2.99 0.46
C LYS A 6 -21.77 1.62 0.75
N GLN A 7 -22.55 0.73 1.32
CA GLN A 7 -22.18 -0.67 1.43
C GLN A 7 -22.46 -1.36 0.08
N LEU A 8 -21.43 -1.90 -0.55
CA LEU A 8 -21.52 -2.59 -1.84
C LEU A 8 -21.78 -4.09 -1.63
N THR A 9 -21.09 -4.67 -0.65
CA THR A 9 -21.29 -6.06 -0.19
C THR A 9 -21.16 -6.11 1.34
N PRO A 10 -21.46 -7.23 2.02
CA PRO A 10 -21.25 -7.35 3.47
C PRO A 10 -19.82 -7.04 3.93
N PHE A 11 -18.84 -7.17 3.04
CA PHE A 11 -17.41 -6.99 3.34
C PHE A 11 -16.78 -5.80 2.62
N LEU A 12 -17.51 -5.11 1.72
CA LEU A 12 -16.99 -4.00 0.92
C LEU A 12 -17.82 -2.74 1.11
N ASN A 13 -17.18 -1.69 1.60
CA ASN A 13 -17.76 -0.38 1.80
C ASN A 13 -17.08 0.66 0.91
N LEU A 14 -17.87 1.49 0.26
CA LEU A 14 -17.41 2.64 -0.51
C LEU A 14 -17.66 3.92 0.29
N LYS A 15 -16.62 4.74 0.40
CA LYS A 15 -16.71 6.10 0.92
C LYS A 15 -16.31 7.07 -0.17
N THR A 16 -17.17 8.02 -0.51
CA THR A 16 -16.88 9.09 -1.45
C THR A 16 -16.93 10.44 -0.77
N VAL A 17 -16.05 11.34 -1.19
CA VAL A 17 -16.01 12.74 -0.73
C VAL A 17 -15.85 13.60 -1.98
N GLN A 18 -16.88 14.35 -2.31
CA GLN A 18 -16.84 15.29 -3.43
C GLN A 18 -16.36 16.66 -2.96
N THR A 19 -15.46 17.28 -3.72
CA THR A 19 -14.91 18.60 -3.45
C THR A 19 -14.39 19.24 -4.74
N ASP A 20 -14.52 20.53 -4.86
CA ASP A 20 -14.02 21.40 -5.92
C ASP A 20 -12.73 22.15 -5.54
N LYS A 21 -12.16 21.83 -4.36
CA LYS A 21 -10.99 22.56 -3.82
C LYS A 21 -9.67 22.14 -4.46
N PHE A 22 -9.61 20.97 -5.08
CA PHE A 22 -8.39 20.39 -5.61
C PHE A 22 -8.56 20.01 -7.07
N LYS A 23 -7.51 20.20 -7.85
CA LYS A 23 -7.43 19.75 -9.25
C LYS A 23 -7.09 18.25 -9.37
N THR A 24 -6.75 17.64 -8.25
CA THR A 24 -6.39 16.23 -8.19
C THR A 24 -7.49 15.42 -7.54
N GLU A 25 -7.64 14.20 -8.04
CA GLU A 25 -8.49 13.18 -7.48
C GLU A 25 -7.66 12.15 -6.71
N ARG A 26 -8.29 11.51 -5.76
CA ARG A 26 -7.65 10.48 -4.94
C ARG A 26 -8.55 9.28 -4.82
N PHE A 27 -8.02 8.14 -5.21
CA PHE A 27 -8.65 6.85 -5.01
C PHE A 27 -7.82 6.01 -4.04
N SER A 28 -8.46 5.27 -3.15
CA SER A 28 -7.77 4.34 -2.27
C SER A 28 -8.56 3.05 -2.10
N VAL A 29 -7.87 1.93 -2.18
CA VAL A 29 -8.39 0.62 -1.86
C VAL A 29 -7.58 0.04 -0.72
N CYS A 30 -8.24 -0.40 0.35
CA CYS A 30 -7.56 -0.93 1.52
C CYS A 30 -8.30 -2.12 2.12
N ILE A 31 -7.53 -3.00 2.75
CA ILE A 31 -8.02 -4.06 3.63
C ILE A 31 -7.91 -3.63 5.09
N ILE A 32 -8.81 -4.11 5.92
CA ILE A 32 -8.81 -3.89 7.36
C ILE A 32 -8.31 -5.18 8.00
N ILE A 33 -7.29 -5.08 8.83
CA ILE A 33 -6.66 -6.20 9.50
C ILE A 33 -6.60 -5.94 11.01
N PRO A 34 -6.60 -6.99 11.86
CA PRO A 34 -6.31 -6.83 13.29
C PRO A 34 -4.86 -6.39 13.51
N PRO A 35 -4.56 -5.69 14.63
CA PRO A 35 -3.21 -5.25 14.98
C PRO A 35 -2.40 -6.41 15.58
N GLU A 36 -1.95 -7.32 14.75
CA GLU A 36 -1.15 -8.48 15.13
C GLU A 36 0.31 -8.30 14.68
N GLU A 37 1.24 -8.72 15.54
CA GLU A 37 2.68 -8.50 15.38
C GLU A 37 3.23 -9.02 14.05
N ARG A 38 2.78 -10.20 13.59
CA ARG A 38 3.22 -10.80 12.33
C ARG A 38 2.36 -10.39 11.14
N LEU A 39 1.04 -10.29 11.33
CA LEU A 39 0.10 -10.02 10.24
C LEU A 39 0.32 -8.62 9.63
N MET A 40 0.57 -7.61 10.45
CA MET A 40 0.78 -6.24 9.96
C MET A 40 2.00 -6.12 9.04
N PRO A 41 3.23 -6.54 9.42
CA PRO A 41 4.38 -6.44 8.55
C PRO A 41 4.31 -7.38 7.34
N VAL A 42 3.74 -8.59 7.46
CA VAL A 42 3.52 -9.51 6.33
C VAL A 42 2.55 -8.89 5.32
N SER A 43 1.41 -8.37 5.77
CA SER A 43 0.47 -7.68 4.88
C SER A 43 1.12 -6.49 4.18
N ARG A 44 1.95 -5.71 4.89
CA ARG A 44 2.72 -4.63 4.29
C ARG A 44 3.70 -5.14 3.23
N PHE A 45 4.36 -6.26 3.51
CA PHE A 45 5.26 -6.90 2.55
C PHE A 45 4.53 -7.28 1.27
N VAL A 46 3.35 -7.93 1.36
CA VAL A 46 2.50 -8.26 0.20
C VAL A 46 2.27 -7.02 -0.67
N PHE A 47 1.82 -5.90 -0.10
CA PHE A 47 1.59 -4.67 -0.87
C PHE A 47 2.86 -4.08 -1.49
N HIS A 48 4.02 -4.27 -0.87
CA HIS A 48 5.30 -3.88 -1.46
C HIS A 48 5.68 -4.77 -2.65
N VAL A 49 5.36 -6.07 -2.61
CA VAL A 49 5.57 -6.99 -3.74
C VAL A 49 4.59 -6.67 -4.87
N LEU A 50 3.29 -6.51 -4.58
CA LEU A 50 2.25 -6.15 -5.54
C LEU A 50 2.59 -4.86 -6.32
N LYS A 51 3.20 -3.88 -5.65
CA LYS A 51 3.62 -2.62 -6.29
C LYS A 51 4.75 -2.80 -7.31
N ARG A 52 5.37 -3.96 -7.41
CA ARG A 52 6.51 -4.19 -8.30
C ARG A 52 6.12 -4.54 -9.73
N GLY A 53 4.90 -5.00 -9.96
CA GLY A 53 4.38 -5.37 -11.26
C GLY A 53 3.10 -6.18 -11.17
N CYS A 54 2.41 -6.27 -12.29
CA CYS A 54 1.25 -7.12 -12.49
C CYS A 54 1.38 -7.84 -13.84
N LYS A 55 0.49 -8.77 -14.17
CA LYS A 55 0.56 -9.52 -15.43
C LYS A 55 0.60 -8.61 -16.66
N LYS A 56 -0.19 -7.52 -16.66
CA LYS A 56 -0.26 -6.54 -17.75
C LYS A 56 0.98 -5.67 -17.86
N TYR A 57 1.62 -5.38 -16.73
CA TYR A 57 2.82 -4.55 -16.61
C TYR A 57 3.85 -5.26 -15.71
N PRO A 58 4.59 -6.25 -16.25
CA PRO A 58 5.42 -7.16 -15.45
C PRO A 58 6.68 -6.51 -14.87
N THR A 59 7.05 -5.32 -15.29
CA THR A 59 8.21 -4.60 -14.78
C THR A 59 7.85 -3.24 -14.20
N GLN A 60 8.66 -2.78 -13.24
CA GLN A 60 8.52 -1.42 -12.68
C GLN A 60 8.63 -0.33 -13.75
N ARG A 61 9.42 -0.57 -14.82
CA ARG A 61 9.53 0.35 -15.93
C ARG A 61 8.20 0.48 -16.68
N GLU A 62 7.55 -0.63 -17.00
CA GLU A 62 6.25 -0.63 -17.70
C GLU A 62 5.17 0.01 -16.85
N LEU A 63 5.15 -0.28 -15.53
CA LEU A 63 4.26 0.42 -14.60
C LEU A 63 4.49 1.93 -14.59
N ASN A 64 5.76 2.37 -14.55
CA ASN A 64 6.07 3.80 -14.56
C ASN A 64 5.67 4.45 -15.89
N VAL A 65 5.93 3.82 -17.04
CA VAL A 65 5.45 4.31 -18.35
C VAL A 65 3.95 4.46 -18.35
N ARG A 66 3.22 3.45 -17.84
CA ARG A 66 1.75 3.54 -17.75
C ARG A 66 1.29 4.68 -16.83
N LEU A 67 1.96 4.90 -15.71
CA LEU A 67 1.65 6.03 -14.80
C LEU A 67 1.94 7.38 -15.46
N ASP A 68 3.00 7.48 -16.26
CA ASP A 68 3.32 8.69 -17.03
C ASP A 68 2.27 8.95 -18.12
N ASP A 69 1.79 7.92 -18.81
CA ASP A 69 0.67 8.01 -19.77
C ASP A 69 -0.63 8.47 -19.10
N LEU A 70 -0.77 8.23 -17.78
CA LEU A 70 -1.87 8.71 -16.94
C LEU A 70 -1.54 10.06 -16.28
N TYR A 71 -0.87 10.95 -17.00
CA TYR A 71 -0.48 12.30 -16.54
C TYR A 71 0.33 12.27 -15.26
N SER A 72 1.26 11.32 -15.17
CA SER A 72 2.12 11.10 -13.99
C SER A 72 1.33 10.82 -12.71
N ALA A 73 0.26 10.01 -12.83
CA ALA A 73 -0.46 9.54 -11.66
C ALA A 73 0.48 8.83 -10.68
N ALA A 74 0.29 9.08 -9.40
CA ALA A 74 1.14 8.52 -8.35
C ALA A 74 0.44 7.40 -7.60
N VAL A 75 1.05 6.21 -7.53
CA VAL A 75 0.57 5.09 -6.73
C VAL A 75 1.51 4.82 -5.58
N SER A 76 0.98 4.78 -4.39
CA SER A 76 1.73 4.50 -3.16
C SER A 76 1.01 3.48 -2.28
N THR A 77 1.77 2.74 -1.48
CA THR A 77 1.22 1.94 -0.38
C THR A 77 1.05 2.80 0.84
N ARG A 78 -0.07 2.67 1.55
CA ARG A 78 -0.31 3.36 2.81
C ARG A 78 -0.80 2.40 3.88
N PHE A 79 -0.35 2.70 5.08
CA PHE A 79 -0.79 2.08 6.31
C PHE A 79 -1.51 3.14 7.16
N TRP A 80 -2.69 2.83 7.64
CA TRP A 80 -3.46 3.69 8.55
C TRP A 80 -3.75 2.95 9.84
N ASP A 81 -3.55 3.62 10.94
CA ASP A 81 -3.89 3.08 12.24
C ASP A 81 -5.30 3.48 12.64
N GLY A 82 -5.96 2.59 13.33
CA GLY A 82 -7.21 2.80 14.00
C GLY A 82 -7.19 2.11 15.37
N ILE A 83 -8.10 2.50 16.24
CA ILE A 83 -8.26 1.85 17.54
C ILE A 83 -8.79 0.43 17.28
N GLY A 84 -8.00 -0.58 17.64
CA GLY A 84 -8.34 -2.00 17.49
C GLY A 84 -8.35 -2.54 16.05
N SER A 85 -7.90 -1.75 15.05
CA SER A 85 -7.77 -2.21 13.66
C SER A 85 -6.74 -1.40 12.90
N CYS A 86 -6.09 -2.03 11.94
CA CYS A 86 -5.18 -1.37 11.01
C CYS A 86 -5.73 -1.48 9.58
N LYS A 87 -5.38 -0.54 8.73
CA LYS A 87 -5.72 -0.58 7.30
C LYS A 87 -4.45 -0.51 6.51
N ILE A 88 -4.37 -1.36 5.49
CA ILE A 88 -3.29 -1.31 4.52
C ILE A 88 -3.87 -1.34 3.11
N GLY A 89 -3.25 -0.61 2.20
CA GLY A 89 -3.74 -0.57 0.83
C GLY A 89 -2.95 0.33 -0.08
N PHE A 90 -3.46 0.44 -1.30
CA PHE A 90 -2.98 1.39 -2.28
C PHE A 90 -3.73 2.71 -2.20
N VAL A 91 -2.99 3.78 -2.46
CA VAL A 91 -3.52 5.11 -2.70
C VAL A 91 -2.98 5.58 -4.04
N ALA A 92 -3.88 5.99 -4.89
CA ALA A 92 -3.58 6.71 -6.12
C ALA A 92 -3.97 8.17 -5.98
N GLU A 93 -3.10 9.05 -6.47
CA GLU A 93 -3.36 10.47 -6.65
C GLU A 93 -3.14 10.79 -8.13
N MET A 94 -4.11 11.43 -8.76
CA MET A 94 -4.13 11.70 -10.19
C MET A 94 -4.73 13.06 -10.48
N LEU A 95 -4.47 13.59 -11.64
CA LEU A 95 -5.12 14.80 -12.12
C LEU A 95 -6.58 14.48 -12.48
N GLY A 96 -7.50 15.37 -12.15
CA GLY A 96 -8.91 15.19 -12.49
C GLY A 96 -9.14 15.21 -13.99
N ASP A 97 -10.08 14.39 -14.48
CA ASP A 97 -10.36 14.20 -15.90
C ASP A 97 -10.73 15.50 -16.62
N GLU A 98 -11.25 16.50 -15.89
CA GLU A 98 -11.55 17.84 -16.42
C GLU A 98 -10.31 18.64 -16.85
N TYR A 99 -9.10 18.23 -16.43
CA TYR A 99 -7.81 18.87 -16.76
C TYR A 99 -6.98 18.05 -17.75
N THR A 100 -7.54 16.98 -18.29
CA THR A 100 -6.87 16.01 -19.17
C THR A 100 -7.71 15.78 -20.44
N ASP A 101 -7.31 14.83 -21.27
CA ASP A 101 -8.11 14.33 -22.39
C ASP A 101 -9.19 13.31 -21.98
N GLY A 102 -9.37 13.12 -20.66
CA GLY A 102 -10.34 12.19 -20.06
C GLY A 102 -9.75 10.82 -19.75
N SER A 103 -10.48 10.01 -18.97
CA SER A 103 -10.13 8.62 -18.62
C SER A 103 -8.91 8.39 -17.72
N VAL A 104 -8.33 9.42 -17.12
CA VAL A 104 -7.20 9.25 -16.17
C VAL A 104 -7.67 8.55 -14.90
N PHE A 105 -8.84 8.93 -14.39
CA PHE A 105 -9.42 8.27 -13.22
C PHE A 105 -9.65 6.78 -13.46
N ASP A 106 -10.39 6.44 -14.51
CA ASP A 106 -10.71 5.04 -14.81
C ASP A 106 -9.45 4.22 -15.10
N GLY A 107 -8.51 4.76 -15.88
CA GLY A 107 -7.24 4.08 -16.18
C GLY A 107 -6.36 3.85 -14.95
N THR A 108 -6.38 4.79 -13.98
CA THR A 108 -5.63 4.64 -12.73
C THR A 108 -6.29 3.62 -11.80
N VAL A 109 -7.61 3.63 -11.71
CA VAL A 109 -8.38 2.65 -10.93
C VAL A 109 -8.19 1.24 -11.51
N GLU A 110 -8.29 1.09 -12.84
CA GLU A 110 -8.01 -0.18 -13.53
C GLU A 110 -6.60 -0.70 -13.18
N LEU A 111 -5.58 0.16 -13.27
CA LEU A 111 -4.22 -0.21 -12.91
C LEU A 111 -4.09 -0.72 -11.46
N LEU A 112 -4.76 -0.07 -10.51
CA LEU A 112 -4.75 -0.54 -9.11
C LEU A 112 -5.40 -1.91 -8.96
N PHE A 113 -6.48 -2.16 -9.67
CA PHE A 113 -7.14 -3.47 -9.66
C PHE A 113 -6.32 -4.54 -10.40
N ASP A 114 -5.63 -4.19 -11.51
CA ASP A 114 -4.67 -5.08 -12.16
C ASP A 114 -3.55 -5.49 -11.19
N MET A 115 -3.01 -4.55 -10.41
CA MET A 115 -1.98 -4.84 -9.41
C MET A 115 -2.47 -5.74 -8.27
N LEU A 116 -3.75 -5.64 -7.88
CA LEU A 116 -4.34 -6.41 -6.78
C LEU A 116 -4.80 -7.80 -7.22
N TRP A 117 -5.49 -7.90 -8.38
CA TRP A 117 -6.21 -9.11 -8.81
C TRP A 117 -5.44 -9.93 -9.84
N GLU A 118 -4.50 -9.29 -10.56
CA GLU A 118 -3.66 -9.91 -11.56
C GLU A 118 -2.16 -9.78 -11.21
N PRO A 119 -1.76 -10.19 -10.00
CA PRO A 119 -0.37 -10.10 -9.57
C PRO A 119 0.55 -10.94 -10.44
N LEU A 120 1.83 -10.60 -10.45
CA LEU A 120 2.85 -11.35 -11.15
C LEU A 120 3.27 -12.55 -10.30
N LEU A 121 2.73 -13.72 -10.63
CA LEU A 121 3.01 -14.99 -9.97
C LEU A 121 3.87 -15.90 -10.85
N ASP A 122 4.57 -16.84 -10.23
CA ASP A 122 5.28 -17.93 -10.89
C ASP A 122 4.32 -19.06 -11.33
N GLU A 123 4.87 -20.12 -11.94
CA GLU A 123 4.10 -21.29 -12.40
C GLU A 123 3.40 -22.05 -11.27
N LYS A 124 3.83 -21.86 -10.02
CA LYS A 124 3.27 -22.50 -8.83
C LYS A 124 2.21 -21.64 -8.13
N GLY A 125 1.99 -20.41 -8.61
CA GLY A 125 1.05 -19.45 -8.02
C GLY A 125 1.60 -18.63 -6.87
N TYR A 126 2.92 -18.61 -6.65
CA TYR A 126 3.59 -17.77 -5.67
C TYR A 126 4.14 -16.48 -6.32
N PHE A 127 4.36 -15.45 -5.52
CA PHE A 127 5.07 -14.27 -5.99
C PHE A 127 6.48 -14.65 -6.51
N THR A 128 6.90 -14.01 -7.60
CA THR A 128 8.23 -14.28 -8.16
C THR A 128 9.33 -13.94 -7.15
N SER A 129 10.30 -14.83 -6.96
CA SER A 129 11.39 -14.66 -5.98
C SER A 129 12.11 -13.33 -6.17
N LYS A 130 12.36 -12.91 -7.41
CA LYS A 130 12.96 -11.61 -7.72
C LYS A 130 12.20 -10.43 -7.10
N ASN A 131 10.87 -10.41 -7.22
CA ASN A 131 10.04 -9.32 -6.69
C ASN A 131 9.97 -9.37 -5.16
N VAL A 132 9.92 -10.57 -4.59
CA VAL A 132 9.96 -10.78 -3.14
C VAL A 132 11.29 -10.28 -2.57
N ASP A 133 12.44 -10.66 -3.15
CA ASP A 133 13.76 -10.29 -2.66
C ASP A 133 13.99 -8.77 -2.75
N LEU A 134 13.63 -8.15 -3.87
CA LEU A 134 13.71 -6.70 -4.02
C LEU A 134 12.78 -5.93 -3.05
N ALA A 135 11.57 -6.46 -2.79
CA ALA A 135 10.68 -5.85 -1.82
C ALA A 135 11.22 -6.01 -0.40
N ARG A 136 11.77 -7.19 -0.05
CA ARG A 136 12.44 -7.49 1.23
C ARG A 136 13.58 -6.51 1.49
N GLU A 137 14.50 -6.36 0.55
CA GLU A 137 15.62 -5.43 0.64
C GLU A 137 15.14 -4.01 0.92
N ASN A 138 14.20 -3.49 0.13
CA ASN A 138 13.64 -2.14 0.32
C ASN A 138 12.98 -1.95 1.69
N ILE A 139 12.27 -2.96 2.19
CA ILE A 139 11.63 -2.88 3.53
C ILE A 139 12.70 -2.88 4.62
N CYS A 140 13.68 -3.79 4.55
CA CYS A 140 14.77 -3.86 5.52
C CYS A 140 15.59 -2.56 5.54
N ASP A 141 15.89 -1.98 4.39
CA ASP A 141 16.59 -0.70 4.30
C ASP A 141 15.76 0.46 4.86
N SER A 142 14.44 0.44 4.61
CA SER A 142 13.52 1.42 5.22
C SER A 142 13.51 1.31 6.76
N ILE A 143 13.52 0.08 7.30
CA ILE A 143 13.57 -0.15 8.76
C ILE A 143 14.90 0.36 9.33
N ARG A 144 16.03 0.01 8.68
CA ARG A 144 17.38 0.42 9.13
C ARG A 144 17.57 1.93 9.04
N SER A 145 17.01 2.58 8.03
CA SER A 145 17.18 4.01 7.78
C SER A 145 16.38 4.93 8.70
N VAL A 146 15.42 4.42 9.46
CA VAL A 146 14.59 5.22 10.39
C VAL A 146 15.46 6.01 11.39
N ILE A 147 16.58 5.42 11.85
CA ILE A 147 17.51 6.07 12.79
C ILE A 147 18.15 7.34 12.20
N ASN A 148 18.25 7.43 10.87
CA ASN A 148 18.81 8.59 10.17
C ASN A 148 17.85 9.79 10.13
N ASN A 149 16.58 9.60 10.53
CA ASN A 149 15.60 10.66 10.66
C ASN A 149 15.22 10.83 12.15
N PRO A 150 15.84 11.77 12.88
CA PRO A 150 15.63 11.93 14.32
C PRO A 150 14.18 12.13 14.72
N ARG A 151 13.38 12.85 13.88
CA ARG A 151 11.96 13.09 14.14
C ARG A 151 11.15 11.80 14.03
N GLN A 152 11.37 11.01 12.98
CA GLN A 152 10.66 9.73 12.79
C GLN A 152 11.09 8.73 13.86
N TYR A 153 12.38 8.69 14.19
CA TYR A 153 12.89 7.83 15.26
C TYR A 153 12.29 8.19 16.63
N ALA A 154 12.25 9.48 16.98
CA ALA A 154 11.64 9.94 18.21
C ALA A 154 10.15 9.61 18.30
N LEU A 155 9.39 9.80 17.20
CA LEU A 155 7.99 9.41 17.14
C LEU A 155 7.81 7.91 17.30
N LYS A 156 8.65 7.09 16.66
CA LYS A 156 8.63 5.63 16.83
C LYS A 156 8.81 5.25 18.29
N ARG A 157 9.87 5.78 18.94
CA ARG A 157 10.16 5.52 20.36
C ARG A 157 9.05 6.00 21.30
N PHE A 158 8.46 7.16 20.99
CA PHE A 158 7.30 7.69 21.72
C PHE A 158 6.11 6.73 21.69
N TRP A 159 5.74 6.23 20.52
CA TRP A 159 4.62 5.29 20.38
C TRP A 159 4.91 3.96 21.11
N GLU A 160 6.11 3.40 20.93
CA GLU A 160 6.54 2.17 21.59
C GLU A 160 6.46 2.29 23.12
N THR A 161 6.87 3.44 23.68
CA THR A 161 6.86 3.66 25.13
C THR A 161 5.47 4.00 25.66
N MET A 162 4.70 4.82 24.94
CA MET A 162 3.37 5.27 25.37
C MET A 162 2.35 4.14 25.38
N TYR A 163 2.46 3.20 24.45
CA TYR A 163 1.54 2.08 24.28
C TYR A 163 2.18 0.73 24.60
N GLU A 164 3.19 0.71 25.48
CA GLU A 164 3.84 -0.54 25.91
C GLU A 164 2.81 -1.57 26.38
N GLY A 165 2.84 -2.76 25.78
CA GLY A 165 1.87 -3.83 26.05
C GLY A 165 0.55 -3.75 25.25
N ASP A 166 0.34 -2.74 24.42
CA ASP A 166 -0.82 -2.60 23.54
C ASP A 166 -0.43 -2.87 22.08
N GLY A 167 -1.38 -3.35 21.27
CA GLY A 167 -1.19 -3.57 19.84
C GLY A 167 -0.76 -2.32 19.06
N CYS A 168 -1.04 -1.12 19.58
CA CYS A 168 -0.58 0.14 18.99
C CYS A 168 0.94 0.38 19.13
N ALA A 169 1.61 -0.31 20.06
CA ALA A 169 3.06 -0.24 20.22
C ALA A 169 3.81 -1.10 19.19
N LEU A 170 3.12 -2.04 18.55
CA LEU A 170 3.73 -2.97 17.61
C LEU A 170 4.37 -2.24 16.41
N PRO A 171 5.61 -2.60 16.03
CA PRO A 171 6.27 -1.99 14.90
C PRO A 171 5.56 -2.37 13.59
N ARG A 172 4.91 -1.41 12.95
CA ARG A 172 4.10 -1.60 11.72
C ARG A 172 4.88 -2.19 10.56
N SER A 173 6.16 -1.93 10.49
CA SER A 173 7.05 -2.49 9.47
C SER A 173 7.67 -3.81 9.90
N GLY A 174 7.39 -4.24 11.14
CA GLY A 174 8.09 -5.35 11.75
C GLY A 174 9.53 -5.03 12.08
N THR A 175 10.31 -6.07 12.33
CA THR A 175 11.76 -6.03 12.49
C THR A 175 12.45 -6.59 11.24
N VAL A 176 13.74 -6.32 11.09
CA VAL A 176 14.53 -6.87 9.98
C VAL A 176 14.50 -8.40 10.02
N GLU A 177 14.66 -8.99 11.20
CA GLU A 177 14.67 -10.43 11.42
C GLU A 177 13.33 -11.07 11.03
N LEU A 178 12.20 -10.40 11.34
CA LEU A 178 10.88 -10.87 10.95
C LEU A 178 10.74 -10.85 9.42
N ILE A 179 11.09 -9.74 8.77
CA ILE A 179 10.98 -9.59 7.31
C ILE A 179 11.90 -10.59 6.58
N GLU A 180 13.10 -10.85 7.12
CA GLU A 180 14.02 -11.85 6.57
C GLU A 180 13.51 -13.28 6.75
N SER A 181 12.70 -13.55 7.78
CA SER A 181 12.10 -14.87 8.04
C SER A 181 10.88 -15.20 7.19
N VAL A 182 10.24 -14.21 6.55
CA VAL A 182 9.03 -14.42 5.74
C VAL A 182 9.40 -15.13 4.45
N SER A 183 8.77 -16.28 4.18
CA SER A 183 8.96 -17.04 2.95
C SER A 183 7.98 -16.60 1.84
N ALA A 184 8.26 -16.99 0.59
CA ALA A 184 7.40 -16.62 -0.55
C ALA A 184 6.03 -17.32 -0.52
N ASP A 185 5.94 -18.49 0.13
CA ASP A 185 4.70 -19.25 0.31
C ASP A 185 3.83 -18.72 1.47
N GLU A 186 4.38 -17.83 2.30
CA GLU A 186 3.62 -17.14 3.35
C GLU A 186 2.96 -15.85 2.82
N LEU A 187 3.46 -15.28 1.71
CA LEU A 187 2.94 -14.07 1.09
C LEU A 187 1.78 -14.38 0.15
#